data_b3b3698008df60c126a5d98a50f427a8
#
_entry.id   b3b3698008df60c126a5d98a50f427a8
#
_cell.length_a   1.000
_cell.length_b   1.000
_cell.length_c   1.000
_cell.angle_alpha   90.00
_cell.angle_beta   90.00
_cell.angle_gamma   90.00
#
_symmetry.space_group_name_H-M   'P 1'
#
loop_
_entity.id
_entity.type
_entity.pdbx_description
1 polymer ?
#
loop_
_entity_poly.entity_id
_entity_poly.type
_entity_poly.pdbx_seq_one_letter_code
_entity_poly.pdbx_strand_id
1 'polypeptide(L)'
;MKLMPYFATVGGALLIHAFVTLPLILVFLARRNPLEYFRAVLPALKAHPEFNATLDGDALMLHNHYSVSLAVDTPEGLVLPTVHQADRFGMEQLVDHVSDLLPRAINRKASTQELTGGTFTVNNIGALGNIRGTSIIPYGTTAILSVCRATEKPVVKDGEIRIRPMMEVTLSFDHRVIDGGLAQKFLNIIQRNLEDAVRLLA
;
A
#
# COMPACT_ATOMS: atom_id res chain seq x y z
N MET A 1 14.86 -21.70 -0.52
CA MET A 1 15.46 -20.63 -1.33
C MET A 1 16.74 -20.21 -0.64
N LYS A 2 17.93 -20.36 -1.29
CA LYS A 2 19.21 -20.00 -0.66
C LYS A 2 19.28 -18.47 -0.58
N LEU A 3 19.27 -17.93 0.62
CA LEU A 3 19.60 -16.53 0.90
C LEU A 3 21.04 -16.28 0.45
N MET A 4 21.27 -15.26 -0.37
CA MET A 4 22.61 -14.82 -0.71
C MET A 4 23.33 -14.33 0.55
N PRO A 5 24.55 -14.82 0.86
CA PRO A 5 25.25 -14.51 2.11
C PRO A 5 25.89 -13.11 2.16
N TYR A 6 25.49 -12.17 1.31
CA TYR A 6 26.18 -10.89 1.16
C TYR A 6 25.68 -9.76 2.09
N PHE A 7 24.66 -10.00 2.92
CA PHE A 7 24.07 -8.97 3.78
C PHE A 7 24.18 -9.23 5.28
N ALA A 8 25.04 -10.14 5.69
CA ALA A 8 25.14 -10.58 7.09
C ALA A 8 26.04 -9.73 7.99
N THR A 9 26.54 -8.57 7.59
CA THR A 9 27.54 -7.83 8.38
C THR A 9 27.31 -6.33 8.48
N VAL A 10 26.07 -5.90 8.75
CA VAL A 10 25.85 -4.59 9.40
C VAL A 10 24.59 -4.73 10.25
N GLY A 11 24.73 -4.61 11.57
CA GLY A 11 23.62 -4.64 12.51
C GLY A 11 22.72 -3.42 12.33
N GLY A 12 21.74 -3.56 11.52
CA GLY A 12 20.73 -2.58 11.15
C GLY A 12 20.04 -3.05 9.90
N ALA A 13 18.72 -3.10 9.91
CA ALA A 13 17.94 -3.44 8.74
C ALA A 13 18.33 -2.52 7.57
N LEU A 14 19.09 -3.03 6.60
CA LEU A 14 19.37 -2.33 5.36
C LEU A 14 18.08 -2.34 4.53
N LEU A 15 17.24 -1.35 4.78
CA LEU A 15 16.05 -1.07 3.97
C LEU A 15 16.54 -0.64 2.58
N ILE A 16 16.73 -1.58 1.67
CA ILE A 16 16.94 -1.26 0.27
C ILE A 16 15.59 -0.80 -0.28
N HIS A 17 15.46 0.50 -0.47
CA HIS A 17 14.35 1.10 -1.16
C HIS A 17 14.50 0.78 -2.65
N ALA A 18 13.89 -0.29 -3.11
CA ALA A 18 13.72 -0.50 -4.54
C ALA A 18 12.50 0.29 -4.99
N PHE A 19 12.74 1.28 -5.84
CA PHE A 19 11.67 2.10 -6.41
C PHE A 19 11.16 1.44 -7.68
N VAL A 20 9.93 0.99 -7.66
CA VAL A 20 9.19 0.76 -8.90
C VAL A 20 8.10 1.82 -8.97
N THR A 21 8.33 2.82 -9.81
CA THR A 21 7.39 3.89 -10.06
C THR A 21 6.57 3.55 -11.28
N LEU A 22 5.29 3.29 -11.12
CA LEU A 22 4.35 3.15 -12.22
C LEU A 22 3.53 4.42 -12.37
N PRO A 23 3.57 5.10 -13.53
CA PRO A 23 2.61 6.14 -13.83
C PRO A 23 1.24 5.52 -14.06
N LEU A 24 0.33 5.72 -13.12
CA LEU A 24 -1.06 5.27 -13.24
C LEU A 24 -1.89 6.29 -14.02
N ILE A 25 -2.56 5.83 -15.09
CA ILE A 25 -3.58 6.60 -15.78
C ILE A 25 -4.90 6.38 -15.04
N LEU A 26 -5.21 7.24 -14.09
CA LEU A 26 -6.49 7.22 -13.39
C LEU A 26 -7.52 8.03 -14.15
N VAL A 27 -8.41 7.35 -14.86
CA VAL A 27 -9.39 8.01 -15.72
C VAL A 27 -10.63 8.48 -14.98
N PHE A 28 -10.93 8.21 -13.75
CA PHE A 28 -12.18 8.72 -13.15
C PHE A 28 -12.30 8.73 -11.62
N LEU A 29 -11.48 8.00 -10.88
CA LEU A 29 -11.73 7.74 -9.47
C LEU A 29 -10.75 8.42 -8.49
N ALA A 30 -9.85 9.27 -8.97
CA ALA A 30 -8.84 9.97 -8.14
C ALA A 30 -9.43 10.99 -7.14
N ARG A 31 -10.71 10.87 -6.79
CA ARG A 31 -11.34 11.67 -5.76
C ARG A 31 -11.21 11.01 -4.39
N ARG A 32 -9.94 10.95 -3.88
CA ARG A 32 -9.66 10.99 -2.42
C ARG A 32 -10.23 9.87 -1.54
N ASN A 33 -10.70 8.73 -2.06
CA ASN A 33 -11.25 7.70 -1.20
C ASN A 33 -10.17 6.64 -0.89
N PRO A 34 -9.66 6.56 0.35
CA PRO A 34 -8.65 5.55 0.73
C PRO A 34 -9.13 4.11 0.49
N LEU A 35 -10.41 3.89 0.36
CA LEU A 35 -11.07 2.59 0.19
C LEU A 35 -10.76 1.93 -1.15
N GLU A 36 -10.56 2.72 -2.20
CA GLU A 36 -10.17 2.20 -3.52
C GLU A 36 -8.83 1.48 -3.45
N TYR A 37 -7.92 1.98 -2.60
CA TYR A 37 -6.61 1.36 -2.41
C TYR A 37 -6.71 0.01 -1.69
N PHE A 38 -7.64 -0.14 -0.72
CA PHE A 38 -7.90 -1.45 -0.09
C PHE A 38 -8.33 -2.48 -1.12
N ARG A 39 -9.31 -2.14 -1.94
CA ARG A 39 -9.83 -3.05 -2.97
C ARG A 39 -8.80 -3.36 -4.04
N ALA A 40 -7.94 -2.41 -4.38
CA ALA A 40 -6.87 -2.65 -5.34
C ALA A 40 -5.76 -3.54 -4.79
N VAL A 41 -5.46 -3.42 -3.48
CA VAL A 41 -4.34 -4.11 -2.81
C VAL A 41 -4.71 -5.55 -2.44
N LEU A 42 -5.91 -5.81 -1.95
CA LEU A 42 -6.31 -7.14 -1.44
C LEU A 42 -6.11 -8.29 -2.45
N PRO A 43 -6.49 -8.16 -3.73
CA PRO A 43 -6.21 -9.22 -4.71
C PRO A 43 -4.71 -9.42 -4.97
N ALA A 44 -3.92 -8.34 -4.88
CA ALA A 44 -2.47 -8.42 -5.04
C ALA A 44 -1.81 -9.16 -3.86
N LEU A 45 -2.26 -8.90 -2.62
CA LEU A 45 -1.80 -9.61 -1.41
C LEU A 45 -2.17 -11.10 -1.46
N LYS A 46 -3.36 -11.43 -1.98
CA LYS A 46 -3.79 -12.83 -2.15
C LYS A 46 -2.95 -13.57 -3.21
N ALA A 47 -2.54 -12.88 -4.27
CA ALA A 47 -1.71 -13.45 -5.33
C ALA A 47 -0.23 -13.56 -4.95
N HIS A 48 0.24 -12.73 -4.04
CA HIS A 48 1.65 -12.64 -3.63
C HIS A 48 1.74 -12.54 -2.10
N PRO A 49 1.68 -13.69 -1.38
CA PRO A 49 1.62 -13.73 0.08
C PRO A 49 2.89 -13.20 0.76
N GLU A 50 4.01 -13.08 0.05
CA GLU A 50 5.27 -12.51 0.56
C GLU A 50 5.10 -11.04 0.99
N PHE A 51 4.12 -10.33 0.42
CA PHE A 51 3.77 -8.96 0.81
C PHE A 51 2.84 -8.91 2.04
N ASN A 52 2.28 -10.05 2.43
CA ASN A 52 1.42 -10.22 3.61
C ASN A 52 2.12 -11.12 4.64
N ALA A 53 3.33 -10.75 5.02
CA ALA A 53 4.22 -11.57 5.83
C ALA A 53 5.01 -10.76 6.85
N THR A 54 5.58 -11.46 7.82
CA THR A 54 6.56 -10.94 8.77
C THR A 54 7.85 -11.75 8.65
N LEU A 55 8.99 -11.08 8.59
CA LEU A 55 10.28 -11.73 8.69
C LEU A 55 10.75 -11.71 10.15
N ASP A 56 10.86 -12.88 10.76
CA ASP A 56 11.37 -13.06 12.12
C ASP A 56 12.66 -13.90 12.07
N GLY A 57 13.79 -13.24 12.30
CA GLY A 57 15.09 -13.81 12.04
C GLY A 57 15.23 -14.25 10.58
N ASP A 58 15.43 -15.56 10.37
CA ASP A 58 15.50 -16.17 9.03
C ASP A 58 14.18 -16.81 8.58
N ALA A 59 13.13 -16.73 9.39
CA ALA A 59 11.83 -17.33 9.10
C ALA A 59 10.87 -16.29 8.51
N LEU A 60 10.30 -16.59 7.33
CA LEU A 60 9.22 -15.82 6.75
C LEU A 60 7.87 -16.39 7.19
N MET A 61 7.15 -15.64 8.01
CA MET A 61 5.81 -16.00 8.49
C MET A 61 4.76 -15.38 7.57
N LEU A 62 4.08 -16.20 6.78
CA LEU A 62 2.97 -15.79 5.93
C LEU A 62 1.68 -15.68 6.78
N HIS A 63 0.98 -14.55 6.69
CA HIS A 63 -0.30 -14.37 7.36
C HIS A 63 -1.45 -14.97 6.54
N ASN A 64 -2.39 -15.62 7.20
CA ASN A 64 -3.60 -16.20 6.61
C ASN A 64 -4.82 -15.26 6.68
N HIS A 65 -4.60 -14.02 7.12
CA HIS A 65 -5.58 -12.95 7.21
C HIS A 65 -4.99 -11.67 6.62
N TYR A 66 -5.84 -10.76 6.17
CA TYR A 66 -5.43 -9.53 5.51
C TYR A 66 -5.89 -8.33 6.34
N SER A 67 -4.98 -7.81 7.17
CA SER A 67 -5.21 -6.63 8.01
C SER A 67 -4.47 -5.44 7.40
N VAL A 68 -5.21 -4.51 6.82
CA VAL A 68 -4.62 -3.38 6.08
C VAL A 68 -4.67 -2.12 6.92
N SER A 69 -3.50 -1.53 7.17
CA SER A 69 -3.36 -0.27 7.88
C SER A 69 -3.34 0.92 6.93
N LEU A 70 -3.87 2.04 7.38
CA LEU A 70 -3.69 3.35 6.75
C LEU A 70 -2.68 4.18 7.55
N ALA A 71 -1.72 4.79 6.88
CA ALA A 71 -0.86 5.77 7.52
C ALA A 71 -1.60 7.12 7.62
N VAL A 72 -1.81 7.59 8.84
CA VAL A 72 -2.55 8.82 9.13
C VAL A 72 -1.67 9.74 9.97
N ASP A 73 -1.44 10.95 9.44
CA ASP A 73 -0.76 12.01 10.17
C ASP A 73 -1.71 12.67 11.17
N THR A 74 -1.23 12.87 12.39
CA THR A 74 -1.96 13.54 13.46
C THR A 74 -1.06 14.60 14.10
N PRO A 75 -1.62 15.59 14.82
CA PRO A 75 -0.82 16.62 15.50
C PRO A 75 0.26 16.06 16.43
N GLU A 76 0.11 14.82 16.88
CA GLU A 76 0.97 14.20 17.86
C GLU A 76 1.79 13.04 17.26
N GLY A 77 1.80 12.90 15.94
CA GLY A 77 2.58 11.93 15.20
C GLY A 77 1.75 10.98 14.35
N LEU A 78 2.44 10.09 13.68
CA LEU A 78 1.85 9.11 12.77
C LEU A 78 1.15 8.00 13.56
N VAL A 79 -0.06 7.65 13.14
CA VAL A 79 -0.80 6.48 13.62
C VAL A 79 -1.16 5.56 12.45
N LEU A 80 -1.37 4.28 12.74
CA LEU A 80 -1.66 3.24 11.74
C LEU A 80 -3.03 2.57 12.04
N PRO A 81 -4.16 3.29 11.89
CA PRO A 81 -5.48 2.64 12.01
C PRO A 81 -5.57 1.47 11.03
N THR A 82 -6.01 0.33 11.55
CA THR A 82 -5.97 -0.96 10.88
C THR A 82 -7.36 -1.53 10.71
N VAL A 83 -7.71 -1.85 9.48
CA VAL A 83 -8.91 -2.63 9.16
C VAL A 83 -8.52 -4.11 9.19
N HIS A 84 -8.92 -4.79 10.27
CA HIS A 84 -8.65 -6.22 10.41
C HIS A 84 -9.53 -7.04 9.48
N GLN A 85 -8.95 -8.10 8.89
CA GLN A 85 -9.66 -9.01 7.98
C GLN A 85 -10.39 -8.24 6.86
N ALA A 86 -9.71 -7.25 6.28
CA ALA A 86 -10.27 -6.34 5.29
C ALA A 86 -10.87 -7.06 4.05
N ASP A 87 -10.42 -8.27 3.77
CA ASP A 87 -10.91 -9.11 2.68
C ASP A 87 -12.30 -9.72 2.91
N ARG A 88 -12.84 -9.61 4.13
CA ARG A 88 -14.19 -10.10 4.49
C ARG A 88 -15.27 -9.05 4.30
N PHE A 89 -14.90 -7.79 4.11
CA PHE A 89 -15.84 -6.69 3.95
C PHE A 89 -16.16 -6.44 2.48
N GLY A 90 -17.42 -6.22 2.18
CA GLY A 90 -17.86 -5.58 0.93
C GLY A 90 -17.47 -4.09 0.89
N MET A 91 -17.64 -3.44 -0.27
CA MET A 91 -17.26 -2.04 -0.43
C MET A 91 -17.97 -1.12 0.56
N GLU A 92 -19.28 -1.25 0.71
CA GLU A 92 -20.08 -0.43 1.63
C GLU A 92 -19.61 -0.58 3.08
N GLN A 93 -19.41 -1.82 3.52
CA GLN A 93 -18.91 -2.11 4.88
C GLN A 93 -17.50 -1.54 5.11
N LEU A 94 -16.60 -1.58 4.10
CA LEU A 94 -15.29 -0.94 4.19
C LEU A 94 -15.42 0.57 4.31
N VAL A 95 -16.35 1.19 3.54
CA VAL A 95 -16.66 2.63 3.63
C VAL A 95 -17.06 2.99 5.05
N ASP A 96 -18.02 2.30 5.60
CA ASP A 96 -18.55 2.57 6.93
C ASP A 96 -17.47 2.39 8.00
N HIS A 97 -16.74 1.28 7.92
CA HIS A 97 -15.68 0.95 8.88
C HIS A 97 -14.55 1.99 8.88
N VAL A 98 -14.06 2.38 7.72
CA VAL A 98 -12.98 3.37 7.60
C VAL A 98 -13.48 4.78 7.97
N SER A 99 -14.72 5.12 7.60
CA SER A 99 -15.32 6.43 7.93
C SER A 99 -15.53 6.62 9.43
N ASP A 100 -15.76 5.54 10.17
CA ASP A 100 -15.81 5.55 11.64
C ASP A 100 -14.40 5.55 12.26
N LEU A 101 -13.53 4.68 11.78
CA LEU A 101 -12.19 4.45 12.35
C LEU A 101 -11.27 5.67 12.22
N LEU A 102 -11.23 6.31 11.04
CA LEU A 102 -10.29 7.41 10.79
C LEU A 102 -10.48 8.62 11.73
N PRO A 103 -11.71 9.16 11.93
CA PRO A 103 -11.90 10.26 12.89
C PRO A 103 -11.54 9.86 14.31
N ARG A 104 -11.80 8.61 14.71
CA ARG A 104 -11.44 8.12 16.06
C ARG A 104 -9.93 8.01 16.21
N ALA A 105 -9.22 7.54 15.18
CA ALA A 105 -7.76 7.47 15.19
C ALA A 105 -7.13 8.87 15.28
N ILE A 106 -7.59 9.84 14.48
CA ILE A 106 -7.13 11.23 14.49
C ILE A 106 -7.34 11.87 15.87
N ASN A 107 -8.49 11.62 16.50
CA ASN A 107 -8.86 12.17 17.82
C ASN A 107 -8.40 11.30 18.99
N ARG A 108 -7.53 10.31 18.78
CA ARG A 108 -7.00 9.37 19.79
C ARG A 108 -8.07 8.61 20.57
N LYS A 109 -9.18 8.33 19.92
CA LYS A 109 -10.30 7.53 20.48
C LYS A 109 -10.30 6.09 19.95
N ALA A 110 -9.40 5.76 19.03
CA ALA A 110 -9.22 4.40 18.58
C ALA A 110 -8.46 3.58 19.64
N SER A 111 -8.86 2.33 19.80
CA SER A 111 -8.20 1.39 20.72
C SER A 111 -6.83 0.97 20.21
N THR A 112 -5.98 0.43 21.10
CA THR A 112 -4.68 -0.14 20.71
C THR A 112 -4.85 -1.25 19.68
N GLN A 113 -5.89 -2.07 19.78
CA GLN A 113 -6.16 -3.13 18.80
C GLN A 113 -6.44 -2.57 17.41
N GLU A 114 -7.13 -1.43 17.31
CA GLU A 114 -7.42 -0.76 16.05
C GLU A 114 -6.20 -0.03 15.45
N LEU A 115 -5.14 0.16 16.22
CA LEU A 115 -3.91 0.85 15.80
C LEU A 115 -2.73 -0.10 15.57
N THR A 116 -2.90 -1.40 15.75
CA THR A 116 -1.84 -2.41 15.66
C THR A 116 -2.29 -3.64 14.86
N GLY A 117 -1.35 -4.55 14.57
CA GLY A 117 -1.67 -5.84 13.94
C GLY A 117 -1.97 -5.77 12.44
N GLY A 118 -1.59 -4.68 11.78
CA GLY A 118 -1.63 -4.59 10.33
C GLY A 118 -0.58 -5.49 9.69
N THR A 119 -0.96 -6.18 8.63
CA THR A 119 -0.07 -7.06 7.86
C THR A 119 0.47 -6.40 6.59
N PHE A 120 -0.18 -5.32 6.16
CA PHE A 120 0.23 -4.46 5.05
C PHE A 120 -0.22 -3.02 5.31
N THR A 121 0.52 -2.04 4.80
CA THR A 121 0.19 -0.62 5.00
C THR A 121 0.02 0.11 3.68
N VAL A 122 -0.98 0.98 3.62
CA VAL A 122 -1.17 1.97 2.55
C VAL A 122 -0.95 3.36 3.13
N ASN A 123 -0.07 4.13 2.52
CA ASN A 123 0.22 5.51 2.89
C ASN A 123 -0.20 6.47 1.78
N ASN A 124 -1.21 7.30 2.03
CA ASN A 124 -1.65 8.32 1.09
C ASN A 124 -0.91 9.65 1.34
N ILE A 125 0.33 9.74 0.84
CA ILE A 125 1.13 10.97 0.92
C ILE A 125 0.63 12.07 -0.02
N GLY A 126 -0.21 11.71 -0.99
CA GLY A 126 -0.88 12.65 -1.87
C GLY A 126 -1.88 13.56 -1.16
N ALA A 127 -2.44 13.12 -0.03
CA ALA A 127 -3.30 13.92 0.83
C ALA A 127 -2.56 15.15 1.40
N LEU A 128 -1.25 15.01 1.68
CA LEU A 128 -0.36 16.06 2.13
C LEU A 128 0.19 16.94 0.98
N GLY A 129 -0.17 16.64 -0.26
CA GLY A 129 0.26 17.41 -1.43
C GLY A 129 1.40 16.80 -2.23
N ASN A 130 1.99 15.72 -1.77
CA ASN A 130 3.16 15.13 -2.40
C ASN A 130 2.79 14.47 -3.74
N ILE A 131 3.52 14.83 -4.79
CA ILE A 131 3.40 14.25 -6.13
C ILE A 131 4.35 13.06 -6.34
N ARG A 132 5.32 12.91 -5.44
CA ARG A 132 6.32 11.83 -5.38
C ARG A 132 6.72 11.57 -3.94
N GLY A 133 7.05 10.34 -3.63
CA GLY A 133 7.60 9.99 -2.33
C GLY A 133 7.58 8.50 -2.07
N THR A 134 8.30 8.11 -1.03
CA THR A 134 8.37 6.73 -0.55
C THR A 134 8.15 6.73 0.94
N SER A 135 7.76 5.58 1.47
CA SER A 135 7.52 5.38 2.90
C SER A 135 8.49 4.37 3.49
N ILE A 136 8.71 4.50 4.78
CA ILE A 136 9.46 3.50 5.56
C ILE A 136 8.49 2.37 5.91
N ILE A 137 8.94 1.13 5.74
CA ILE A 137 8.16 -0.06 6.05
C ILE A 137 7.93 -0.12 7.57
N PRO A 138 6.69 -0.25 8.04
CA PRO A 138 6.41 -0.45 9.45
C PRO A 138 7.04 -1.73 9.97
N TYR A 139 7.49 -1.69 11.23
CA TYR A 139 8.05 -2.87 11.88
C TYR A 139 7.05 -4.05 11.86
N GLY A 140 7.57 -5.23 11.58
CA GLY A 140 6.76 -6.46 11.52
C GLY A 140 6.04 -6.70 10.19
N THR A 141 6.25 -5.85 9.17
CA THR A 141 5.70 -6.06 7.83
C THR A 141 6.82 -6.12 6.78
N THR A 142 6.53 -6.66 5.60
CA THR A 142 7.51 -6.80 4.50
C THR A 142 7.40 -5.71 3.45
N ALA A 143 6.31 -4.92 3.45
CA ALA A 143 6.11 -3.90 2.44
C ALA A 143 5.11 -2.81 2.85
N ILE A 144 5.18 -1.68 2.15
CA ILE A 144 4.23 -0.55 2.24
C ILE A 144 4.01 0.05 0.86
N LEU A 145 2.75 0.34 0.54
CA LEU A 145 2.35 1.04 -0.67
C LEU A 145 2.19 2.54 -0.36
N SER A 146 2.85 3.41 -1.13
CA SER A 146 2.64 4.84 -1.06
C SER A 146 1.89 5.33 -2.29
N VAL A 147 0.88 6.16 -2.08
CA VAL A 147 0.05 6.75 -3.12
C VAL A 147 0.23 8.26 -3.10
N CYS A 148 0.55 8.83 -4.25
CA CYS A 148 0.85 10.25 -4.40
C CYS A 148 -0.36 11.03 -4.92
N ARG A 149 -0.24 12.35 -5.02
CA ARG A 149 -1.26 13.21 -5.60
C ARG A 149 -1.33 13.02 -7.11
N ALA A 150 -2.53 12.86 -7.64
CA ALA A 150 -2.76 12.90 -9.07
C ALA A 150 -2.53 14.33 -9.62
N THR A 151 -1.81 14.43 -10.73
CA THR A 151 -1.54 15.66 -11.46
C THR A 151 -1.81 15.45 -12.94
N GLU A 152 -2.27 16.47 -13.63
CA GLU A 152 -2.43 16.41 -15.08
C GLU A 152 -1.08 16.33 -15.78
N LYS A 153 -0.91 15.33 -16.65
CA LYS A 153 0.31 15.12 -17.44
C LYS A 153 -0.05 14.81 -18.90
N PRO A 154 0.78 15.25 -19.86
CA PRO A 154 0.66 14.80 -21.23
C PRO A 154 1.07 13.32 -21.30
N VAL A 155 0.21 12.50 -21.88
CA VAL A 155 0.45 11.07 -22.12
C VAL A 155 0.15 10.74 -23.58
N VAL A 156 0.89 9.78 -24.13
CA VAL A 156 0.58 9.25 -25.47
C VAL A 156 -0.41 8.10 -25.28
N LYS A 157 -1.59 8.23 -25.89
CA LYS A 157 -2.60 7.17 -25.93
C LYS A 157 -3.17 7.07 -27.36
N ASP A 158 -3.16 5.86 -27.90
CA ASP A 158 -3.64 5.59 -29.25
C ASP A 158 -2.94 6.46 -30.33
N GLY A 159 -1.63 6.75 -30.14
CA GLY A 159 -0.81 7.57 -31.04
C GLY A 159 -1.01 9.09 -30.88
N GLU A 160 -1.87 9.54 -29.98
CA GLU A 160 -2.16 10.96 -29.75
C GLU A 160 -1.66 11.41 -28.36
N ILE A 161 -1.24 12.69 -28.26
CA ILE A 161 -0.93 13.32 -26.98
C ILE A 161 -2.23 13.79 -26.34
N ARG A 162 -2.52 13.28 -25.17
CA ARG A 162 -3.72 13.65 -24.39
C ARG A 162 -3.32 14.05 -22.96
N ILE A 163 -3.99 15.04 -22.39
CA ILE A 163 -3.84 15.40 -20.98
C ILE A 163 -4.68 14.43 -20.16
N ARG A 164 -4.04 13.78 -19.17
CA ARG A 164 -4.67 12.83 -18.26
C ARG A 164 -4.19 13.04 -16.83
N PRO A 165 -5.06 12.83 -15.83
CA PRO A 165 -4.63 12.76 -14.46
C PRO A 165 -3.77 11.52 -14.25
N MET A 166 -2.53 11.73 -13.80
CA MET A 166 -1.54 10.69 -13.53
C MET A 166 -1.18 10.72 -12.06
N MET A 167 -1.22 9.56 -11.43
CA MET A 167 -0.83 9.38 -10.04
C MET A 167 0.40 8.46 -9.97
N GLU A 168 1.36 8.85 -9.17
CA GLU A 168 2.52 8.00 -8.89
C GLU A 168 2.19 7.08 -7.71
N VAL A 169 2.51 5.81 -7.86
CA VAL A 169 2.39 4.80 -6.80
C VAL A 169 3.76 4.19 -6.60
N THR A 170 4.22 4.15 -5.36
CA THR A 170 5.52 3.59 -5.01
C THR A 170 5.36 2.48 -3.99
N LEU A 171 6.20 1.45 -4.10
CA LEU A 171 6.25 0.32 -3.19
C LEU A 171 7.63 0.29 -2.53
N SER A 172 7.65 0.35 -1.20
CA SER A 172 8.84 0.02 -0.41
C SER A 172 8.69 -1.40 0.11
N PHE A 173 9.73 -2.21 0.02
CA PHE A 173 9.69 -3.60 0.42
C PHE A 173 11.03 -4.09 0.98
N ASP A 174 10.98 -5.13 1.79
CA ASP A 174 12.17 -5.81 2.32
C ASP A 174 12.81 -6.68 1.24
N HIS A 175 13.94 -6.23 0.71
CA HIS A 175 14.62 -6.92 -0.39
C HIS A 175 15.27 -8.26 0.01
N ARG A 176 15.25 -8.62 1.29
CA ARG A 176 15.63 -9.95 1.76
C ARG A 176 14.58 -11.02 1.39
N VAL A 177 13.31 -10.58 1.25
CA VAL A 177 12.14 -11.43 1.00
C VAL A 177 11.60 -11.26 -0.41
N ILE A 178 11.57 -10.03 -0.89
CA ILE A 178 10.91 -9.64 -2.14
C ILE A 178 11.97 -9.15 -3.12
N ASP A 179 12.00 -9.70 -4.32
CA ASP A 179 12.84 -9.18 -5.41
C ASP A 179 12.08 -8.19 -6.30
N GLY A 180 12.83 -7.48 -7.17
CA GLY A 180 12.26 -6.47 -8.04
C GLY A 180 11.25 -7.02 -9.05
N GLY A 181 11.41 -8.26 -9.50
CA GLY A 181 10.49 -8.91 -10.43
C GLY A 181 9.14 -9.23 -9.75
N LEU A 182 9.18 -9.69 -8.50
CA LEU A 182 7.99 -9.95 -7.69
C LEU A 182 7.27 -8.64 -7.35
N ALA A 183 8.04 -7.60 -6.97
CA ALA A 183 7.52 -6.27 -6.69
C ALA A 183 6.78 -5.67 -7.91
N GLN A 184 7.34 -5.83 -9.11
CA GLN A 184 6.70 -5.36 -10.34
C GLN A 184 5.40 -6.11 -10.63
N LYS A 185 5.35 -7.44 -10.44
CA LYS A 185 4.14 -8.24 -10.62
C LYS A 185 3.02 -7.79 -9.66
N PHE A 186 3.38 -7.54 -8.40
CA PHE A 186 2.46 -7.03 -7.38
C PHE A 186 1.88 -5.67 -7.78
N LEU A 187 2.73 -4.72 -8.17
CA LEU A 187 2.28 -3.39 -8.61
C LEU A 187 1.42 -3.44 -9.87
N ASN A 188 1.71 -4.33 -10.82
CA ASN A 188 0.90 -4.50 -12.03
C ASN A 188 -0.53 -4.96 -11.72
N ILE A 189 -0.75 -5.74 -10.66
CA ILE A 189 -2.09 -6.12 -10.22
C ILE A 189 -2.81 -4.91 -9.65
N ILE A 190 -2.14 -4.15 -8.77
CA ILE A 190 -2.71 -2.94 -8.17
C ILE A 190 -3.06 -1.92 -9.25
N GLN A 191 -2.16 -1.70 -10.21
CA GLN A 191 -2.40 -0.79 -11.33
C GLN A 191 -3.65 -1.17 -12.09
N ARG A 192 -3.75 -2.43 -12.54
CA ARG A 192 -4.93 -2.92 -13.28
C ARG A 192 -6.22 -2.76 -12.49
N ASN A 193 -6.18 -3.00 -11.19
CA ASN A 193 -7.36 -2.85 -10.33
C ASN A 193 -7.76 -1.38 -10.18
N LEU A 194 -6.79 -0.46 -10.05
CA LEU A 194 -7.07 0.98 -9.96
C LEU A 194 -7.51 1.61 -11.28
N GLU A 195 -7.07 1.06 -12.43
CA GLU A 195 -7.46 1.54 -13.77
C GLU A 195 -8.83 0.99 -14.23
N ASP A 196 -9.34 -0.06 -13.59
CA ASP A 196 -10.60 -0.71 -13.94
C ASP A 196 -11.62 -0.56 -12.78
N ALA A 197 -12.50 0.42 -12.93
CA ALA A 197 -13.54 0.71 -11.93
C ALA A 197 -14.47 -0.49 -11.67
N VAL A 198 -14.70 -1.35 -12.65
CA VAL A 198 -15.55 -2.54 -12.48
C VAL A 198 -14.90 -3.54 -11.53
N ARG A 199 -13.58 -3.70 -11.60
CA ARG A 199 -12.83 -4.58 -10.69
C ARG A 199 -12.79 -4.08 -9.26
N LEU A 200 -12.88 -2.76 -9.07
CA LEU A 200 -12.94 -2.19 -7.72
C LEU A 200 -14.29 -2.44 -7.05
N LEU A 201 -15.36 -2.61 -7.83
CA LEU A 201 -16.72 -2.83 -7.32
C LEU A 201 -17.05 -4.32 -7.13
N ALA A 202 -16.31 -5.21 -7.77
CA ALA A 202 -16.46 -6.67 -7.64
C ALA A 202 -15.82 -7.19 -6.34
#